data_f36a60b6d37d5c2986a9d39b1c1a9d00
#
_entry.id   f36a60b6d37d5c2986a9d39b1c1a9d00
#
_cell.length_a   1.000
_cell.length_b   1.000
_cell.length_c   1.000
_cell.angle_alpha   90.00
_cell.angle_beta   90.00
_cell.angle_gamma   90.00
#
_symmetry.space_group_name_H-M   'P 1'
#
loop_
_entity.id
_entity.type
_entity.pdbx_description
1 polymer ?
#
loop_
_entity_poly.entity_id
_entity_poly.type
_entity_poly.pdbx_seq_one_letter_code
_entity_poly.pdbx_strand_id
1 'polypeptide(L)'
;MNHAVKLNPFDSDVYFWLDAGGSRFFNNFDLTEPYPGEEAMEQLEDMGESFLLQMNCEYYEDLYSAKTLDENYLYDNRSYVLGSMFGGHKNKIPQIVKMVDDVLMDKMIAENNVNNEQIALGYLVKKYPDDFAVYSRTNGEHMDIFTELST
;
A
#
# COMPACT_ATOMS: atom_id res chain seq x y z
N MET A 1 9.66 1.35 6.73
CA MET A 1 9.53 -0.10 6.46
C MET A 1 10.87 -0.79 6.22
N ASN A 2 11.70 -0.43 5.26
CA ASN A 2 12.96 -1.13 4.93
C ASN A 2 13.91 -1.35 6.14
N HIS A 3 13.98 -0.39 7.07
CA HIS A 3 14.77 -0.54 8.29
C HIS A 3 14.19 -1.59 9.25
N ALA A 4 12.87 -1.63 9.39
CA ALA A 4 12.18 -2.65 10.21
C ALA A 4 12.41 -4.05 9.65
N VAL A 5 12.31 -4.22 8.34
CA VAL A 5 12.61 -5.50 7.65
C VAL A 5 14.06 -5.95 7.91
N LYS A 6 15.02 -5.03 7.84
CA LYS A 6 16.44 -5.36 8.09
C LYS A 6 16.73 -5.75 9.53
N LEU A 7 16.04 -5.14 10.49
CA LEU A 7 16.19 -5.48 11.91
C LEU A 7 15.49 -6.78 12.27
N ASN A 8 14.34 -7.03 11.66
CA ASN A 8 13.46 -8.19 11.84
C ASN A 8 13.44 -8.75 13.26
N PRO A 9 13.09 -7.95 14.29
CA PRO A 9 13.23 -8.33 15.69
C PRO A 9 12.26 -9.46 16.11
N PHE A 10 11.23 -9.72 15.30
CA PHE A 10 10.18 -10.71 15.57
C PHE A 10 10.22 -11.91 14.60
N ASP A 11 11.25 -11.98 13.76
CA ASP A 11 11.38 -13.01 12.70
C ASP A 11 10.13 -13.12 11.81
N SER A 12 9.58 -11.96 11.44
CA SER A 12 8.36 -11.87 10.63
C SER A 12 8.67 -11.95 9.14
N ASP A 13 7.72 -12.49 8.38
CA ASP A 13 7.76 -12.53 6.92
C ASP A 13 6.99 -11.39 6.26
N VAL A 14 5.99 -10.85 6.96
CA VAL A 14 5.11 -9.78 6.46
C VAL A 14 5.20 -8.55 7.35
N TYR A 15 5.22 -7.37 6.73
CA TYR A 15 5.31 -6.07 7.41
C TYR A 15 4.32 -5.09 6.82
N PHE A 16 3.63 -4.39 7.70
CA PHE A 16 2.72 -3.32 7.32
C PHE A 16 3.14 -1.97 7.92
N TRP A 17 2.96 -0.93 7.14
CA TRP A 17 2.84 0.43 7.61
C TRP A 17 1.40 0.65 8.06
N LEU A 18 1.21 1.25 9.22
CA LEU A 18 -0.08 1.69 9.73
C LEU A 18 0.05 3.13 10.19
N ASP A 19 -0.81 3.99 9.67
CA ASP A 19 -0.89 5.38 10.13
C ASP A 19 -1.35 5.41 11.59
N ALA A 20 -0.70 6.24 12.40
CA ALA A 20 -1.04 6.40 13.82
C ALA A 20 -2.51 6.83 14.03
N GLY A 21 -3.10 7.56 13.07
CA GLY A 21 -4.53 7.89 13.05
C GLY A 21 -5.45 6.68 12.93
N GLY A 22 -4.93 5.53 12.48
CA GLY A 22 -5.66 4.26 12.40
C GLY A 22 -6.13 3.73 13.75
N SER A 23 -5.48 4.10 14.85
CA SER A 23 -5.85 3.66 16.22
C SER A 23 -7.31 3.95 16.60
N ARG A 24 -7.95 4.94 16.00
CA ARG A 24 -9.38 5.25 16.20
C ARG A 24 -10.32 4.13 15.77
N PHE A 25 -9.87 3.23 14.90
CA PHE A 25 -10.66 2.10 14.41
C PHE A 25 -10.56 0.88 15.32
N PHE A 26 -9.59 0.83 16.25
CA PHE A 26 -9.41 -0.29 17.17
C PHE A 26 -10.58 -0.52 18.13
N ASN A 27 -11.44 0.49 18.33
CA ASN A 27 -12.63 0.35 19.16
C ASN A 27 -13.67 -0.66 18.61
N ASN A 28 -13.54 -1.02 17.34
CA ASN A 28 -14.43 -1.95 16.65
C ASN A 28 -13.88 -3.39 16.63
N PHE A 29 -12.70 -3.61 17.21
CA PHE A 29 -12.03 -4.92 17.21
C PHE A 29 -12.06 -5.55 18.59
N ASP A 30 -12.20 -6.86 18.63
CA ASP A 30 -11.92 -7.64 19.81
C ASP A 30 -10.40 -7.81 19.94
N LEU A 31 -9.78 -7.01 20.78
CA LEU A 31 -8.33 -7.04 21.03
C LEU A 31 -7.86 -8.30 21.76
N THR A 32 -8.75 -9.23 22.08
CA THR A 32 -8.39 -10.54 22.66
C THR A 32 -8.13 -11.59 21.58
N GLU A 33 -8.60 -11.36 20.36
CA GLU A 33 -8.36 -12.23 19.21
C GLU A 33 -7.00 -11.91 18.55
N PRO A 34 -6.37 -12.91 17.93
CA PRO A 34 -5.16 -12.70 17.13
C PRO A 34 -5.39 -11.71 15.98
N TYR A 35 -4.40 -10.90 15.70
CA TYR A 35 -4.39 -10.04 14.53
C TYR A 35 -3.04 -10.14 13.80
N PRO A 36 -2.98 -10.43 12.49
CA PRO A 36 -4.13 -10.78 11.62
C PRO A 36 -4.86 -12.04 12.04
N GLY A 37 -6.13 -12.19 11.61
CA GLY A 37 -6.92 -13.41 11.79
C GLY A 37 -6.39 -14.58 10.97
N GLU A 38 -6.88 -15.79 11.22
CA GLU A 38 -6.39 -17.01 10.54
C GLU A 38 -6.65 -16.97 9.03
N GLU A 39 -7.84 -16.57 8.59
CA GLU A 39 -8.18 -16.47 7.16
C GLU A 39 -7.31 -15.41 6.44
N ALA A 40 -7.04 -14.30 7.11
CA ALA A 40 -6.19 -13.26 6.58
C ALA A 40 -4.73 -13.73 6.45
N MET A 41 -4.24 -14.53 7.39
CA MET A 41 -2.88 -15.11 7.30
C MET A 41 -2.77 -16.04 6.10
N GLU A 42 -3.76 -16.89 5.83
CA GLU A 42 -3.79 -17.74 4.63
C GLU A 42 -3.77 -16.91 3.35
N GLN A 43 -4.57 -15.83 3.30
CA GLN A 43 -4.58 -14.92 2.14
C GLN A 43 -3.24 -14.21 1.94
N LEU A 44 -2.58 -13.78 3.02
CA LEU A 44 -1.26 -13.15 2.95
C LEU A 44 -0.18 -14.13 2.46
N GLU A 45 -0.27 -15.40 2.82
CA GLU A 45 0.61 -16.46 2.32
C GLU A 45 0.35 -16.72 0.83
N ASP A 46 -0.90 -16.80 0.41
CA ASP A 46 -1.31 -17.02 -0.99
C ASP A 46 -0.93 -15.85 -1.91
N MET A 47 -0.90 -14.62 -1.40
CA MET A 47 -0.42 -13.45 -2.14
C MET A 47 1.08 -13.53 -2.49
N GLY A 48 1.84 -14.38 -1.81
CA GLY A 48 3.27 -14.56 -2.03
C GLY A 48 4.07 -13.27 -1.80
N GLU A 49 5.03 -13.00 -2.66
CA GLU A 49 5.92 -11.84 -2.54
C GLU A 49 5.33 -10.55 -3.15
N SER A 50 4.02 -10.31 -2.98
CA SER A 50 3.38 -9.07 -3.45
C SER A 50 3.46 -7.95 -2.41
N PHE A 51 3.29 -6.71 -2.88
CA PHE A 51 3.12 -5.54 -2.02
C PHE A 51 1.65 -5.13 -2.03
N LEU A 52 1.01 -5.26 -0.87
CA LEU A 52 -0.40 -4.97 -0.68
C LEU A 52 -0.62 -3.48 -0.44
N LEU A 53 -1.57 -2.91 -1.14
CA LEU A 53 -2.04 -1.55 -0.92
C LEU A 53 -3.54 -1.43 -1.19
N GLN A 54 -4.14 -0.40 -0.61
CA GLN A 54 -5.55 -0.09 -0.82
C GLN A 54 -5.69 1.06 -1.81
N MET A 55 -6.56 0.86 -2.80
CA MET A 55 -6.95 1.92 -3.73
C MET A 55 -8.12 2.73 -3.20
N ASN A 56 -8.10 4.01 -3.49
CA ASN A 56 -9.27 4.86 -3.30
C ASN A 56 -10.32 4.50 -4.35
N CYS A 57 -11.45 3.95 -3.93
CA CYS A 57 -12.49 3.45 -4.84
C CYS A 57 -13.08 4.53 -5.74
N GLU A 58 -13.08 5.78 -5.34
CA GLU A 58 -13.55 6.89 -6.18
C GLU A 58 -12.75 7.00 -7.49
N TYR A 59 -11.47 6.60 -7.46
CA TYR A 59 -10.55 6.75 -8.60
C TYR A 59 -10.05 5.41 -9.16
N TYR A 60 -10.55 4.29 -8.65
CA TYR A 60 -10.08 2.96 -9.05
C TYR A 60 -10.23 2.72 -10.55
N GLU A 61 -11.42 3.01 -11.09
CA GLU A 61 -11.70 2.81 -12.51
C GLU A 61 -10.86 3.76 -13.38
N ASP A 62 -10.62 4.99 -12.94
CA ASP A 62 -9.80 5.95 -13.67
C ASP A 62 -8.36 5.45 -13.82
N LEU A 63 -7.80 4.88 -12.75
CA LEU A 63 -6.44 4.35 -12.78
C LEU A 63 -6.33 3.11 -13.67
N TYR A 64 -7.29 2.18 -13.59
CA TYR A 64 -7.25 0.92 -14.33
C TYR A 64 -7.72 1.05 -15.78
N SER A 65 -8.67 1.92 -16.06
CA SER A 65 -9.18 2.14 -17.43
C SER A 65 -8.24 2.97 -18.31
N ALA A 66 -7.37 3.79 -17.71
CA ALA A 66 -6.39 4.56 -18.47
C ALA A 66 -5.43 3.63 -19.21
N LYS A 67 -5.50 3.63 -20.54
CA LYS A 67 -4.65 2.79 -21.41
C LYS A 67 -3.17 3.13 -21.31
N THR A 68 -2.85 4.38 -20.98
CA THR A 68 -1.48 4.87 -20.81
C THR A 68 -1.45 5.73 -19.54
N LEU A 69 -0.35 5.62 -18.80
CA LEU A 69 -0.04 6.58 -17.74
C LEU A 69 0.31 7.89 -18.44
N ASP A 70 -0.54 8.90 -18.25
CA ASP A 70 -0.16 10.26 -18.62
C ASP A 70 1.04 10.67 -17.74
N GLU A 71 2.08 11.24 -18.34
CA GLU A 71 3.22 11.77 -17.58
C GLU A 71 2.78 12.83 -16.58
N ASN A 72 1.67 13.49 -16.82
CA ASN A 72 1.05 14.43 -15.89
C ASN A 72 0.46 13.77 -14.62
N TYR A 73 0.36 12.44 -14.57
CA TYR A 73 -0.16 11.74 -13.38
C TYR A 73 0.59 12.10 -12.09
N LEU A 74 1.91 12.25 -12.16
CA LEU A 74 2.72 12.64 -11.00
C LEU A 74 2.44 14.08 -10.51
N TYR A 75 1.76 14.88 -11.33
CA TYR A 75 1.32 16.24 -11.04
C TYR A 75 -0.16 16.32 -10.64
N ASP A 76 -0.87 15.20 -10.71
CA ASP A 76 -2.26 15.11 -10.28
C ASP A 76 -2.31 15.07 -8.74
N ASN A 77 -3.19 15.86 -8.15
CA ASN A 77 -3.37 15.88 -6.70
C ASN A 77 -4.37 14.81 -6.21
N ARG A 78 -4.82 13.91 -7.08
CA ARG A 78 -5.72 12.83 -6.73
C ARG A 78 -4.94 11.68 -6.07
N SER A 79 -5.31 11.36 -4.82
CA SER A 79 -4.76 10.19 -4.13
C SER A 79 -5.49 8.92 -4.58
N TYR A 80 -4.91 8.21 -5.54
CA TYR A 80 -5.44 6.92 -6.00
C TYR A 80 -5.19 5.81 -4.97
N VAL A 81 -4.11 5.92 -4.22
CA VAL A 81 -3.72 5.00 -3.16
C VAL A 81 -4.00 5.61 -1.81
N LEU A 82 -4.53 4.83 -0.87
CA LEU A 82 -4.69 5.25 0.51
C LEU A 82 -3.40 4.99 1.30
N GLY A 83 -2.89 6.02 1.95
CA GLY A 83 -1.66 5.95 2.75
C GLY A 83 -1.87 5.44 4.18
N SER A 84 -3.10 5.06 4.54
CA SER A 84 -3.45 4.64 5.90
C SER A 84 -2.83 3.30 6.29
N MET A 85 -2.79 2.35 5.36
CA MET A 85 -2.17 1.05 5.54
C MET A 85 -1.68 0.48 4.20
N PHE A 86 -0.46 -0.02 4.20
CA PHE A 86 0.14 -0.74 3.08
C PHE A 86 1.33 -1.58 3.57
N GLY A 87 1.68 -2.62 2.82
CA GLY A 87 2.79 -3.47 3.24
C GLY A 87 2.90 -4.73 2.39
N GLY A 88 3.52 -5.77 2.92
CA GLY A 88 3.66 -7.05 2.24
C GLY A 88 4.86 -7.84 2.69
N HIS A 89 5.27 -8.80 1.87
CA HIS A 89 6.35 -9.72 2.19
C HIS A 89 7.70 -9.02 2.30
N LYS A 90 8.52 -9.44 3.27
CA LYS A 90 9.84 -8.86 3.56
C LYS A 90 10.77 -8.76 2.35
N ASN A 91 10.68 -9.70 1.41
CA ASN A 91 11.51 -9.72 0.21
C ASN A 91 11.06 -8.66 -0.81
N LYS A 92 9.77 -8.30 -0.84
CA LYS A 92 9.23 -7.30 -1.77
C LYS A 92 9.45 -5.87 -1.29
N ILE A 93 9.38 -5.62 0.00
CA ILE A 93 9.47 -4.28 0.59
C ILE A 93 10.73 -3.51 0.15
N PRO A 94 11.96 -4.08 0.17
CA PRO A 94 13.14 -3.33 -0.26
C PRO A 94 13.09 -2.89 -1.73
N GLN A 95 12.49 -3.71 -2.59
CA GLN A 95 12.30 -3.39 -4.01
C GLN A 95 11.35 -2.21 -4.16
N ILE A 96 10.17 -2.27 -3.52
CA ILE A 96 9.16 -1.21 -3.60
C ILE A 96 9.69 0.11 -3.01
N VAL A 97 10.37 0.06 -1.86
CA VAL A 97 10.98 1.25 -1.27
C VAL A 97 11.95 1.91 -2.25
N LYS A 98 12.81 1.11 -2.91
CA LYS A 98 13.72 1.63 -3.92
C LYS A 98 12.97 2.27 -5.09
N MET A 99 11.92 1.63 -5.60
CA MET A 99 11.11 2.15 -6.70
C MET A 99 10.42 3.47 -6.33
N VAL A 100 9.92 3.59 -5.09
CA VAL A 100 9.34 4.85 -4.57
C VAL A 100 10.42 5.92 -4.48
N ASP A 101 11.58 5.61 -3.93
CA ASP A 101 12.71 6.55 -3.85
C ASP A 101 13.13 7.04 -5.25
N ASP A 102 13.24 6.13 -6.23
CA ASP A 102 13.57 6.49 -7.62
C ASP A 102 12.52 7.46 -8.22
N VAL A 103 11.22 7.21 -7.99
CA VAL A 103 10.17 8.14 -8.46
C VAL A 103 10.26 9.49 -7.76
N LEU A 104 10.46 9.51 -6.44
CA LEU A 104 10.56 10.75 -5.68
C LEU A 104 11.79 11.57 -6.07
N MET A 105 12.96 10.93 -6.19
CA MET A 105 14.23 11.62 -6.44
C MET A 105 14.38 11.99 -7.91
N ASP A 106 14.20 11.03 -8.83
CA ASP A 106 14.58 11.18 -10.23
C ASP A 106 13.48 11.84 -11.07
N LYS A 107 12.23 11.87 -10.55
CA LYS A 107 11.11 12.53 -11.23
C LYS A 107 10.61 13.72 -10.42
N MET A 108 10.01 13.50 -9.25
CA MET A 108 9.33 14.57 -8.53
C MET A 108 10.29 15.68 -8.08
N ILE A 109 11.41 15.34 -7.45
CA ILE A 109 12.40 16.33 -6.98
C ILE A 109 13.16 16.93 -8.16
N ALA A 110 13.61 16.11 -9.09
CA ALA A 110 14.37 16.58 -10.26
C ALA A 110 13.55 17.54 -11.13
N GLU A 111 12.23 17.35 -11.21
CA GLU A 111 11.32 18.20 -11.97
C GLU A 111 10.73 19.35 -11.12
N ASN A 112 11.22 19.53 -9.89
CA ASN A 112 10.75 20.53 -8.93
C ASN A 112 9.24 20.46 -8.64
N ASN A 113 8.70 19.25 -8.63
CA ASN A 113 7.29 18.97 -8.33
C ASN A 113 7.18 17.87 -7.28
N VAL A 114 7.42 18.24 -6.01
CA VAL A 114 7.37 17.32 -4.89
C VAL A 114 5.92 17.01 -4.52
N ASN A 115 5.60 15.73 -4.47
CA ASN A 115 4.33 15.21 -4.01
C ASN A 115 4.57 14.11 -2.96
N ASN A 116 3.51 13.43 -2.49
CA ASN A 116 3.59 12.42 -1.46
C ASN A 116 3.81 10.99 -2.02
N GLU A 117 4.05 10.06 -1.11
CA GLU A 117 4.26 8.64 -1.44
C GLU A 117 3.05 7.96 -2.09
N GLN A 118 1.83 8.42 -1.79
CA GLN A 118 0.61 7.86 -2.36
C GLN A 118 0.57 8.04 -3.88
N ILE A 119 1.01 9.20 -4.35
CA ILE A 119 1.12 9.48 -5.79
C ILE A 119 2.21 8.60 -6.42
N ALA A 120 3.35 8.45 -5.76
CA ALA A 120 4.41 7.58 -6.24
C ALA A 120 3.96 6.11 -6.32
N LEU A 121 3.27 5.62 -5.28
CA LEU A 121 2.70 4.26 -5.24
C LEU A 121 1.66 4.05 -6.35
N GLY A 122 0.74 4.98 -6.54
CA GLY A 122 -0.26 4.90 -7.61
C GLY A 122 0.40 4.84 -9.01
N TYR A 123 1.44 5.63 -9.24
CA TYR A 123 2.25 5.55 -10.46
C TYR A 123 2.87 4.17 -10.64
N LEU A 124 3.44 3.62 -9.58
CA LEU A 124 4.11 2.31 -9.61
C LEU A 124 3.14 1.16 -9.84
N VAL A 125 1.97 1.15 -9.20
CA VAL A 125 0.90 0.17 -9.45
C VAL A 125 0.56 0.11 -10.93
N LYS A 126 0.39 1.26 -11.56
CA LYS A 126 0.05 1.32 -12.99
C LYS A 126 1.18 0.83 -13.88
N LYS A 127 2.42 1.13 -13.51
CA LYS A 127 3.60 0.81 -14.30
C LYS A 127 4.07 -0.64 -14.13
N TYR A 128 3.88 -1.19 -12.94
CA TYR A 128 4.36 -2.52 -12.54
C TYR A 128 3.27 -3.29 -11.79
N PRO A 129 2.11 -3.55 -12.42
CA PRO A 129 0.95 -4.14 -11.72
C PRO A 129 1.24 -5.49 -11.07
N ASP A 130 2.14 -6.28 -11.65
CA ASP A 130 2.50 -7.62 -11.14
C ASP A 130 3.28 -7.59 -9.81
N ASP A 131 3.81 -6.43 -9.42
CA ASP A 131 4.51 -6.26 -8.14
C ASP A 131 3.56 -5.96 -6.98
N PHE A 132 2.28 -5.71 -7.27
CA PHE A 132 1.31 -5.24 -6.31
C PHE A 132 0.07 -6.13 -6.22
N ALA A 133 -0.38 -6.37 -4.99
CA ALA A 133 -1.73 -6.82 -4.70
C ALA A 133 -2.57 -5.60 -4.30
N VAL A 134 -3.65 -5.37 -5.04
CA VAL A 134 -4.46 -4.17 -4.86
C VAL A 134 -5.78 -4.54 -4.24
N TYR A 135 -6.02 -4.00 -3.05
CA TYR A 135 -7.29 -4.10 -2.39
C TYR A 135 -8.18 -2.92 -2.78
N SER A 136 -9.38 -3.22 -3.24
CA SER A 136 -10.37 -2.20 -3.61
C SER A 136 -11.73 -2.61 -3.09
N ARG A 137 -12.33 -1.77 -2.25
CA ARG A 137 -13.72 -1.91 -1.81
C ARG A 137 -14.60 -0.79 -2.33
N THR A 138 -15.85 -1.12 -2.56
CA THR A 138 -16.85 -0.19 -3.11
C THR A 138 -17.35 0.85 -2.12
N ASN A 139 -17.04 0.71 -0.83
CA ASN A 139 -17.59 1.56 0.23
C ASN A 139 -16.67 2.69 0.72
N GLY A 140 -15.43 2.76 0.22
CA GLY A 140 -14.53 3.90 0.46
C GLY A 140 -14.09 4.13 1.90
N GLU A 141 -14.10 3.11 2.75
CA GLU A 141 -13.60 3.23 4.10
C GLU A 141 -12.06 3.22 4.12
N HIS A 142 -11.46 4.14 4.88
CA HIS A 142 -10.01 4.36 4.88
C HIS A 142 -9.17 3.22 5.50
N MET A 143 -9.83 2.23 6.12
CA MET A 143 -9.17 1.14 6.85
C MET A 143 -9.71 -0.24 6.46
N ASP A 144 -10.15 -0.38 5.22
CA ASP A 144 -10.73 -1.64 4.76
C ASP A 144 -9.75 -2.80 4.84
N ILE A 145 -8.48 -2.61 4.46
CA ILE A 145 -7.44 -3.65 4.61
C ILE A 145 -7.33 -4.07 6.07
N PHE A 146 -7.29 -3.10 7.00
CA PHE A 146 -7.18 -3.40 8.42
C PHE A 146 -8.34 -4.25 8.91
N THR A 147 -9.56 -3.93 8.45
CA THR A 147 -10.77 -4.68 8.79
C THR A 147 -10.74 -6.10 8.21
N GLU A 148 -10.34 -6.25 6.96
CA GLU A 148 -10.22 -7.57 6.32
C GLU A 148 -9.17 -8.46 7.00
N LEU A 149 -8.06 -7.90 7.41
CA LEU A 149 -7.03 -8.65 8.12
C LEU A 149 -7.45 -9.08 9.54
N SER A 150 -8.65 -8.70 10.00
CA SER A 150 -9.20 -9.13 11.30
C SER A 150 -10.03 -10.44 11.22
N THR A 151 -10.31 -10.95 10.04
CA THR A 151 -11.02 -12.22 9.83
C THR A 151 -10.03 -13.34 9.59
#